data_d0dcf0e266e86a7bdfa61d2712943773
#
_entry.id   d0dcf0e266e86a7bdfa61d2712943773
#
_cell.length_a   1.000
_cell.length_b   1.000
_cell.length_c   1.000
_cell.angle_alpha   90.00
_cell.angle_beta   90.00
_cell.angle_gamma   90.00
#
_symmetry.space_group_name_H-M   'P 1'
#
loop_
_entity.id
_entity.type
_entity.pdbx_description
1 polymer ?
#
loop_
_entity_poly.entity_id
_entity_poly.type
_entity_poly.pdbx_seq_one_letter_code
_entity_poly.pdbx_strand_id
1 'polypeptide(L)'
;FSSSKNLYSFKNNIKKLSITTPVKKIFEAINSHTSESEIRYVGGCLRKILNNEKVDDIDLATNLNPIEVSEILKKNKINFYESGIEHGTITAILDDHKFEITSLREDIFTDGRHAKVKFSKDWKKDAARRDFTINSIYADLDGNIFDPHNGKKDIEMGQVNFIGDPEKRIKEDYLRILRYLRFFLNYSKQPHKEEIIKVIKINISGISIISKERLLDELKKLLKSNQLEKLSKDKFSIELILLIFPELKNIKSVINSIKVKKELFADLDFIFTLFLMIIDETDNLEYFLYKYNISKKDQKRAYAID
;
A
#
# COMPACT_ATOMS: atom_id res chain seq x y z
N PHE A 1 28.90 -11.72 -1.85
CA PHE A 1 29.20 -10.90 -0.63
C PHE A 1 28.12 -9.87 -0.27
N SER A 2 27.35 -9.33 -1.23
CA SER A 2 26.25 -8.38 -0.98
C SER A 2 25.03 -9.04 -0.34
N SER A 3 24.67 -10.25 -0.74
CA SER A 3 23.45 -10.95 -0.30
C SER A 3 23.45 -11.34 1.19
N SER A 4 24.59 -11.73 1.75
CA SER A 4 24.68 -12.13 3.15
C SER A 4 24.61 -10.95 4.13
N LYS A 5 25.21 -9.80 3.78
CA LYS A 5 25.10 -8.57 4.58
C LYS A 5 23.65 -8.04 4.64
N ASN A 6 22.95 -8.08 3.50
CA ASN A 6 21.55 -7.64 3.42
C ASN A 6 20.61 -8.54 4.24
N LEU A 7 20.84 -9.85 4.23
CA LEU A 7 20.04 -10.78 5.02
C LEU A 7 20.28 -10.62 6.54
N TYR A 8 21.53 -10.41 6.95
CA TYR A 8 21.86 -10.14 8.36
C TYR A 8 21.23 -8.84 8.85
N SER A 9 21.31 -7.78 8.05
CA SER A 9 20.66 -6.50 8.35
C SER A 9 19.14 -6.64 8.45
N PHE A 10 18.53 -7.39 7.54
CA PHE A 10 17.09 -7.66 7.56
C PHE A 10 16.67 -8.37 8.86
N LYS A 11 17.34 -9.47 9.22
CA LYS A 11 17.05 -10.20 10.46
C LYS A 11 17.22 -9.33 11.71
N ASN A 12 18.23 -8.47 11.75
CA ASN A 12 18.42 -7.53 12.86
C ASN A 12 17.30 -6.50 12.94
N ASN A 13 16.80 -6.01 11.80
CA ASN A 13 15.68 -5.07 11.77
C ASN A 13 14.36 -5.73 12.20
N ILE A 14 14.10 -6.99 11.82
CA ILE A 14 12.96 -7.76 12.34
C ILE A 14 13.09 -7.94 13.85
N LYS A 15 14.25 -8.34 14.34
CA LYS A 15 14.50 -8.50 15.76
C LYS A 15 14.33 -7.19 16.54
N LYS A 16 14.79 -6.07 15.99
CA LYS A 16 14.58 -4.74 16.56
C LYS A 16 13.08 -4.42 16.67
N LEU A 17 12.31 -4.72 15.63
CA LEU A 17 10.85 -4.50 15.61
C LEU A 17 10.15 -5.29 16.73
N SER A 18 10.57 -6.54 16.98
CA SER A 18 10.02 -7.37 18.07
C SER A 18 10.43 -6.93 19.48
N ILE A 19 11.48 -6.10 19.60
CA ILE A 19 11.94 -5.53 20.87
C ILE A 19 11.28 -4.16 21.12
N THR A 20 11.17 -3.33 20.09
CA THR A 20 10.65 -1.95 20.20
C THR A 20 9.12 -1.86 20.19
N THR A 21 8.44 -2.94 19.85
CA THR A 21 6.98 -3.04 19.85
C THR A 21 6.53 -4.31 20.58
N PRO A 22 5.29 -4.36 21.09
CA PRO A 22 4.77 -5.55 21.77
C PRO A 22 4.31 -6.66 20.80
N VAL A 23 4.70 -6.64 19.53
CA VAL A 23 4.25 -7.60 18.51
C VAL A 23 4.55 -9.05 18.87
N LYS A 24 5.62 -9.30 19.63
CA LYS A 24 6.00 -10.65 20.08
C LYS A 24 4.86 -11.34 20.85
N LYS A 25 4.08 -10.59 21.65
CA LYS A 25 2.93 -11.15 22.38
C LYS A 25 1.86 -11.70 21.43
N ILE A 26 1.65 -11.06 20.29
CA ILE A 26 0.71 -11.53 19.27
C ILE A 26 1.23 -12.82 18.62
N PHE A 27 2.51 -12.85 18.24
CA PHE A 27 3.15 -14.05 17.69
C PHE A 27 3.04 -15.24 18.65
N GLU A 28 3.36 -15.03 19.92
CA GLU A 28 3.27 -16.07 20.96
C GLU A 28 1.83 -16.57 21.14
N ALA A 29 0.85 -15.66 21.20
CA ALA A 29 -0.55 -16.01 21.34
C ALA A 29 -1.08 -16.85 20.18
N ILE A 30 -0.79 -16.46 18.94
CA ILE A 30 -1.25 -17.17 17.75
C ILE A 30 -0.51 -18.49 17.55
N ASN A 31 0.83 -18.48 17.61
CA ASN A 31 1.64 -19.67 17.34
C ASN A 31 1.48 -20.76 18.41
N SER A 32 1.07 -20.41 19.63
CA SER A 32 0.82 -21.39 20.69
C SER A 32 -0.58 -22.01 20.67
N HIS A 33 -1.47 -21.56 19.79
CA HIS A 33 -2.85 -22.04 19.76
C HIS A 33 -2.93 -23.53 19.36
N THR A 34 -2.28 -23.89 18.25
CA THR A 34 -2.11 -25.30 17.82
C THR A 34 -0.72 -25.49 17.23
N SER A 35 -0.30 -26.72 16.99
CA SER A 35 0.96 -27.01 16.31
C SER A 35 1.05 -26.50 14.88
N GLU A 36 -0.10 -26.24 14.24
CA GLU A 36 -0.21 -25.75 12.85
C GLU A 36 -0.49 -24.25 12.75
N SER A 37 -0.81 -23.61 13.88
CA SER A 37 -1.12 -22.18 13.90
C SER A 37 0.12 -21.35 13.64
N GLU A 38 0.01 -20.41 12.70
CA GLU A 38 1.14 -19.60 12.27
C GLU A 38 0.73 -18.17 11.96
N ILE A 39 1.58 -17.22 12.35
CA ILE A 39 1.46 -15.80 12.01
C ILE A 39 2.81 -15.29 11.48
N ARG A 40 2.76 -14.41 10.49
CA ARG A 40 3.93 -13.80 9.86
C ARG A 40 3.72 -12.30 9.64
N TYR A 41 4.80 -11.54 9.65
CA TYR A 41 4.82 -10.21 9.05
C TYR A 41 4.52 -10.31 7.57
N VAL A 42 3.90 -9.30 6.98
CA VAL A 42 3.57 -9.30 5.55
C VAL A 42 3.61 -7.90 4.92
N GLY A 43 3.90 -7.84 3.64
CA GLY A 43 3.66 -6.69 2.79
C GLY A 43 4.45 -5.43 3.15
N GLY A 44 3.73 -4.37 3.54
CA GLY A 44 4.30 -3.02 3.68
C GLY A 44 5.47 -2.90 4.63
N CYS A 45 5.38 -3.49 5.82
CA CYS A 45 6.46 -3.42 6.81
C CYS A 45 7.74 -4.12 6.31
N LEU A 46 7.62 -5.28 5.66
CA LEU A 46 8.77 -6.00 5.13
C LEU A 46 9.40 -5.29 3.95
N ARG A 47 8.59 -4.73 3.05
CA ARG A 47 9.07 -3.92 1.94
C ARG A 47 9.86 -2.71 2.44
N LYS A 48 9.34 -2.00 3.44
CA LYS A 48 10.04 -0.86 4.07
C LYS A 48 11.36 -1.28 4.70
N ILE A 49 11.39 -2.38 5.45
CA ILE A 49 12.63 -2.91 6.04
C ILE A 49 13.66 -3.23 4.96
N LEU A 50 13.24 -3.93 3.89
CA LEU A 50 14.12 -4.30 2.77
C LEU A 50 14.63 -3.07 2.00
N ASN A 51 13.88 -2.00 1.97
CA ASN A 51 14.25 -0.73 1.32
C ASN A 51 14.91 0.27 2.28
N ASN A 52 15.26 -0.14 3.50
CA ASN A 52 15.85 0.69 4.56
C ASN A 52 15.00 1.92 4.95
N GLU A 53 13.69 1.78 4.89
CA GLU A 53 12.73 2.79 5.31
C GLU A 53 12.26 2.55 6.75
N LYS A 54 11.77 3.62 7.39
CA LYS A 54 11.11 3.51 8.70
C LYS A 54 9.80 2.76 8.58
N VAL A 55 9.56 1.83 9.50
CA VAL A 55 8.29 1.10 9.62
C VAL A 55 7.36 1.89 10.52
N ASP A 56 6.19 2.27 9.99
CA ASP A 56 5.14 2.97 10.74
C ASP A 56 4.00 2.03 11.14
N ASP A 57 3.61 1.13 10.23
CA ASP A 57 2.52 0.19 10.41
C ASP A 57 3.04 -1.25 10.31
N ILE A 58 2.54 -2.13 11.17
CA ILE A 58 2.89 -3.55 11.16
C ILE A 58 1.67 -4.35 10.73
N ASP A 59 1.76 -4.93 9.54
CA ASP A 59 0.77 -5.83 8.98
C ASP A 59 1.20 -7.29 9.22
N LEU A 60 0.27 -8.08 9.72
CA LEU A 60 0.44 -9.48 10.02
C LEU A 60 -0.55 -10.33 9.20
N ALA A 61 -0.13 -11.52 8.83
CA ALA A 61 -0.97 -12.51 8.18
C ALA A 61 -0.96 -13.82 8.98
N THR A 62 -2.08 -14.51 9.05
CA THR A 62 -2.21 -15.77 9.78
C THR A 62 -3.03 -16.80 9.02
N ASN A 63 -2.72 -18.08 9.18
CA ASN A 63 -3.47 -19.18 8.62
C ASN A 63 -4.74 -19.54 9.43
N LEU A 64 -5.05 -18.78 10.48
CA LEU A 64 -6.28 -18.91 11.24
C LEU A 64 -7.39 -18.03 10.63
N ASN A 65 -8.65 -18.42 10.81
CA ASN A 65 -9.77 -17.58 10.41
C ASN A 65 -10.01 -16.43 11.42
N PRO A 66 -10.80 -15.39 11.08
CA PRO A 66 -10.99 -14.25 11.95
C PRO A 66 -11.62 -14.57 13.31
N ILE A 67 -12.49 -15.57 13.36
CA ILE A 67 -13.16 -16.00 14.62
C ILE A 67 -12.13 -16.60 15.56
N GLU A 68 -11.29 -17.51 15.06
CA GLU A 68 -10.18 -18.10 15.84
C GLU A 68 -9.23 -17.02 16.34
N VAL A 69 -8.88 -16.04 15.51
CA VAL A 69 -8.02 -14.91 15.91
C VAL A 69 -8.66 -14.12 17.05
N SER A 70 -9.94 -13.76 16.95
CA SER A 70 -10.68 -13.04 17.98
C SER A 70 -10.69 -13.78 19.33
N GLU A 71 -10.95 -15.09 19.28
CA GLU A 71 -10.97 -15.94 20.49
C GLU A 71 -9.60 -16.00 21.16
N ILE A 72 -8.53 -16.13 20.37
CA ILE A 72 -7.16 -16.17 20.90
C ILE A 72 -6.77 -14.84 21.52
N LEU A 73 -7.06 -13.72 20.86
CA LEU A 73 -6.77 -12.38 21.40
C LEU A 73 -7.53 -12.15 22.70
N LYS A 74 -8.82 -12.51 22.76
CA LYS A 74 -9.64 -12.42 23.98
C LYS A 74 -9.08 -13.27 25.11
N LYS A 75 -8.73 -14.54 24.83
CA LYS A 75 -8.12 -15.46 25.81
C LYS A 75 -6.81 -14.91 26.40
N ASN A 76 -6.01 -14.24 25.58
CA ASN A 76 -4.73 -13.65 25.97
C ASN A 76 -4.86 -12.21 26.51
N LYS A 77 -6.09 -11.71 26.73
CA LYS A 77 -6.38 -10.36 27.21
C LYS A 77 -5.76 -9.24 26.36
N ILE A 78 -5.72 -9.46 25.05
CA ILE A 78 -5.29 -8.49 24.06
C ILE A 78 -6.52 -7.78 23.52
N ASN A 79 -6.57 -6.46 23.64
CA ASN A 79 -7.66 -5.66 23.10
C ASN A 79 -7.64 -5.68 21.57
N PHE A 80 -8.80 -5.73 20.96
CA PHE A 80 -8.93 -5.70 19.50
C PHE A 80 -10.28 -5.12 19.07
N TYR A 81 -10.37 -4.75 17.80
CA TYR A 81 -11.64 -4.44 17.13
C TYR A 81 -11.66 -5.05 15.72
N GLU A 82 -12.85 -5.30 15.25
CA GLU A 82 -13.10 -5.86 13.93
C GLU A 82 -13.05 -4.75 12.87
N SER A 83 -11.89 -4.57 12.27
CA SER A 83 -11.65 -3.52 11.27
C SER A 83 -12.12 -3.87 9.85
N GLY A 84 -12.44 -5.14 9.62
CA GLY A 84 -12.87 -5.67 8.32
C GLY A 84 -13.03 -7.17 8.35
N ILE A 85 -13.86 -7.67 9.26
CA ILE A 85 -14.03 -9.11 9.51
C ILE A 85 -14.51 -9.87 8.27
N GLU A 86 -15.33 -9.23 7.45
CA GLU A 86 -15.79 -9.76 6.16
C GLU A 86 -14.64 -9.96 5.15
N HIS A 87 -13.56 -9.21 5.32
CA HIS A 87 -12.32 -9.34 4.56
C HIS A 87 -11.23 -10.08 5.32
N GLY A 88 -11.52 -10.55 6.53
CA GLY A 88 -10.61 -11.31 7.37
C GLY A 88 -9.62 -10.48 8.19
N THR A 89 -9.87 -9.18 8.40
CA THR A 89 -8.95 -8.30 9.13
C THR A 89 -9.47 -7.95 10.51
N ILE A 90 -8.60 -8.14 11.52
CA ILE A 90 -8.79 -7.76 12.90
C ILE A 90 -7.62 -6.88 13.32
N THR A 91 -7.90 -5.78 14.00
CA THR A 91 -6.86 -4.91 14.55
C THR A 91 -6.68 -5.14 16.03
N ALA A 92 -5.52 -5.68 16.42
CA ALA A 92 -5.12 -5.82 17.82
C ALA A 92 -4.48 -4.52 18.33
N ILE A 93 -4.70 -4.20 19.60
CA ILE A 93 -4.17 -3.01 20.28
C ILE A 93 -3.38 -3.46 21.49
N LEU A 94 -2.10 -3.12 21.53
CA LEU A 94 -1.18 -3.39 22.64
C LEU A 94 -0.29 -2.17 22.85
N ASP A 95 -0.23 -1.66 24.08
CA ASP A 95 0.66 -0.57 24.49
C ASP A 95 0.69 0.59 23.46
N ASP A 96 -0.49 1.09 23.09
CA ASP A 96 -0.72 2.16 22.09
C ASP A 96 -0.30 1.80 20.65
N HIS A 97 0.14 0.57 20.39
CA HIS A 97 0.42 0.07 19.03
C HIS A 97 -0.81 -0.64 18.46
N LYS A 98 -1.00 -0.46 17.16
CA LYS A 98 -2.03 -1.16 16.37
C LYS A 98 -1.37 -2.15 15.43
N PHE A 99 -1.91 -3.36 15.40
CA PHE A 99 -1.43 -4.43 14.54
C PHE A 99 -2.60 -4.97 13.74
N GLU A 100 -2.54 -4.82 12.41
CA GLU A 100 -3.54 -5.42 11.53
C GLU A 100 -3.20 -6.89 11.30
N ILE A 101 -4.11 -7.78 11.69
CA ILE A 101 -3.99 -9.22 11.51
C ILE A 101 -4.99 -9.64 10.45
N THR A 102 -4.52 -10.09 9.31
CA THR A 102 -5.37 -10.54 8.20
C THR A 102 -5.24 -12.06 8.03
N SER A 103 -6.38 -12.73 8.03
CA SER A 103 -6.45 -14.16 7.72
C SER A 103 -6.10 -14.43 6.26
N LEU A 104 -5.33 -15.49 6.00
CA LEU A 104 -5.01 -15.91 4.64
C LEU A 104 -6.31 -16.19 3.87
N ARG A 105 -6.38 -15.82 2.61
CA ARG A 105 -7.57 -15.95 1.79
C ARG A 105 -7.26 -16.15 0.31
N GLU A 106 -8.26 -16.67 -0.39
CA GLU A 106 -8.35 -16.69 -1.84
C GLU A 106 -9.49 -15.79 -2.28
N ASP A 107 -9.30 -15.02 -3.33
CA ASP A 107 -10.36 -14.23 -3.94
C ASP A 107 -11.12 -15.14 -4.92
N ILE A 108 -12.40 -15.45 -4.63
CA ILE A 108 -13.22 -16.36 -5.45
C ILE A 108 -13.82 -15.60 -6.63
N PHE A 109 -14.20 -14.35 -6.42
CA PHE A 109 -14.81 -13.48 -7.41
C PHE A 109 -14.52 -12.03 -7.08
N THR A 110 -14.12 -11.25 -8.08
CA THR A 110 -13.91 -9.82 -7.96
C THR A 110 -14.66 -9.11 -9.08
N ASP A 111 -15.64 -8.28 -8.73
CA ASP A 111 -16.32 -7.37 -9.65
C ASP A 111 -15.79 -5.92 -9.53
N GLY A 112 -14.60 -5.75 -8.93
CA GLY A 112 -13.99 -4.45 -8.64
C GLY A 112 -14.59 -3.74 -7.40
N ARG A 113 -15.74 -4.19 -6.90
CA ARG A 113 -16.41 -3.65 -5.71
C ARG A 113 -16.50 -4.63 -4.56
N HIS A 114 -16.73 -5.90 -4.85
CA HIS A 114 -16.92 -6.94 -3.85
C HIS A 114 -16.09 -8.15 -4.21
N ALA A 115 -15.10 -8.46 -3.40
CA ALA A 115 -14.43 -9.74 -3.45
C ALA A 115 -15.15 -10.70 -2.50
N LYS A 116 -15.77 -11.76 -3.04
CA LYS A 116 -16.09 -12.92 -2.20
C LYS A 116 -14.78 -13.60 -1.85
N VAL A 117 -14.44 -13.59 -0.59
CA VAL A 117 -13.21 -14.21 -0.09
C VAL A 117 -13.53 -15.58 0.53
N LYS A 118 -12.62 -16.52 0.33
CA LYS A 118 -12.59 -17.78 1.04
C LYS A 118 -11.32 -17.81 1.89
N PHE A 119 -11.47 -17.98 3.20
CA PHE A 119 -10.31 -18.14 4.05
C PHE A 119 -9.55 -19.41 3.70
N SER A 120 -8.23 -19.33 3.73
CA SER A 120 -7.31 -20.38 3.31
C SER A 120 -6.24 -20.56 4.39
N LYS A 121 -5.62 -21.75 4.39
CA LYS A 121 -4.40 -22.01 5.17
C LYS A 121 -3.14 -21.98 4.30
N ASP A 122 -3.29 -21.73 3.00
CA ASP A 122 -2.23 -21.81 2.02
C ASP A 122 -1.58 -20.44 1.79
N TRP A 123 -0.34 -20.28 2.24
CA TRP A 123 0.47 -19.07 2.08
C TRP A 123 0.74 -18.71 0.62
N LYS A 124 0.91 -19.69 -0.27
CA LYS A 124 1.13 -19.47 -1.70
C LYS A 124 -0.11 -18.90 -2.38
N LYS A 125 -1.27 -19.37 -2.01
CA LYS A 125 -2.54 -18.87 -2.55
C LYS A 125 -2.80 -17.42 -2.11
N ASP A 126 -2.56 -17.11 -0.84
CA ASP A 126 -2.65 -15.72 -0.36
C ASP A 126 -1.65 -14.81 -1.07
N ALA A 127 -0.42 -15.25 -1.28
CA ALA A 127 0.58 -14.51 -2.02
C ALA A 127 0.17 -14.25 -3.48
N ALA A 128 -0.40 -15.26 -4.15
CA ALA A 128 -0.79 -15.18 -5.56
C ALA A 128 -1.93 -14.17 -5.84
N ARG A 129 -2.81 -13.90 -4.86
CA ARG A 129 -3.89 -12.92 -5.02
C ARG A 129 -3.44 -11.47 -4.88
N ARG A 130 -2.24 -11.20 -4.35
CA ARG A 130 -1.72 -9.85 -4.14
C ARG A 130 -1.39 -9.18 -5.47
N ASP A 131 -1.24 -7.87 -5.47
CA ASP A 131 -1.02 -7.07 -6.68
C ASP A 131 0.40 -7.18 -7.25
N PHE A 132 1.40 -6.85 -6.42
CA PHE A 132 2.81 -6.77 -6.83
C PHE A 132 3.68 -7.71 -6.02
N THR A 133 4.74 -8.20 -6.64
CA THR A 133 5.71 -9.12 -6.01
C THR A 133 6.29 -8.54 -4.72
N ILE A 134 6.58 -7.24 -4.70
CA ILE A 134 7.11 -6.51 -3.54
C ILE A 134 6.14 -6.43 -2.35
N ASN A 135 4.87 -6.77 -2.55
CA ASN A 135 3.81 -6.80 -1.53
C ASN A 135 3.46 -8.23 -1.08
N SER A 136 4.09 -9.25 -1.64
CA SER A 136 3.85 -10.66 -1.33
C SER A 136 5.01 -11.35 -0.62
N ILE A 137 5.70 -10.61 0.22
CA ILE A 137 6.81 -11.08 1.04
C ILE A 137 6.28 -11.29 2.44
N TYR A 138 6.66 -12.40 3.06
CA TYR A 138 6.30 -12.78 4.43
C TYR A 138 7.57 -13.08 5.22
N ALA A 139 7.54 -12.87 6.52
CA ALA A 139 8.62 -13.27 7.41
C ALA A 139 8.08 -13.69 8.78
N ASP A 140 8.69 -14.69 9.38
CA ASP A 140 8.43 -15.05 10.78
C ASP A 140 9.12 -14.07 11.75
N LEU A 141 8.94 -14.32 13.05
CA LEU A 141 9.51 -13.49 14.12
C LEU A 141 11.05 -13.48 14.10
N ASP A 142 11.69 -14.53 13.59
CA ASP A 142 13.14 -14.67 13.48
C ASP A 142 13.70 -14.08 12.18
N GLY A 143 12.85 -13.57 11.31
CA GLY A 143 13.22 -13.00 10.03
C GLY A 143 13.51 -14.02 8.94
N ASN A 144 12.98 -15.24 9.05
CA ASN A 144 13.00 -16.19 7.95
C ASN A 144 11.96 -15.79 6.92
N ILE A 145 12.41 -15.60 5.70
CA ILE A 145 11.60 -15.03 4.60
C ILE A 145 10.89 -16.16 3.84
N PHE A 146 9.60 -15.97 3.58
CA PHE A 146 8.83 -16.68 2.58
C PHE A 146 8.44 -15.72 1.46
N ASP A 147 9.01 -15.91 0.29
CA ASP A 147 8.89 -15.00 -0.86
C ASP A 147 8.65 -15.78 -2.17
N PRO A 148 7.41 -16.27 -2.39
CA PRO A 148 7.12 -17.17 -3.52
C PRO A 148 7.20 -16.48 -4.89
N HIS A 149 7.21 -15.13 -4.94
CA HIS A 149 7.21 -14.35 -6.18
C HIS A 149 8.48 -13.51 -6.37
N ASN A 150 9.54 -13.77 -5.62
CA ASN A 150 10.82 -13.05 -5.71
C ASN A 150 10.73 -11.53 -5.48
N GLY A 151 9.81 -11.09 -4.64
CA GLY A 151 9.61 -9.68 -4.32
C GLY A 151 10.84 -9.01 -3.71
N LYS A 152 11.61 -9.72 -2.89
CA LYS A 152 12.87 -9.24 -2.34
C LYS A 152 13.86 -8.86 -3.45
N LYS A 153 14.02 -9.73 -4.46
CA LYS A 153 14.88 -9.46 -5.61
C LYS A 153 14.39 -8.23 -6.39
N ASP A 154 13.10 -8.10 -6.58
CA ASP A 154 12.52 -6.95 -7.27
C ASP A 154 12.78 -5.64 -6.51
N ILE A 155 12.70 -5.62 -5.18
CA ILE A 155 13.07 -4.46 -4.37
C ILE A 155 14.55 -4.11 -4.57
N GLU A 156 15.44 -5.07 -4.48
CA GLU A 156 16.89 -4.88 -4.65
C GLU A 156 17.22 -4.30 -6.04
N MET A 157 16.56 -4.80 -7.08
CA MET A 157 16.72 -4.35 -8.47
C MET A 157 15.96 -3.06 -8.80
N GLY A 158 15.10 -2.58 -7.90
CA GLY A 158 14.23 -1.43 -8.16
C GLY A 158 13.21 -1.70 -9.27
N GLN A 159 12.56 -2.86 -9.22
CA GLN A 159 11.51 -3.25 -10.16
C GLN A 159 10.16 -3.34 -9.45
N VAL A 160 9.11 -2.97 -10.16
CA VAL A 160 7.71 -3.13 -9.71
C VAL A 160 7.01 -4.03 -10.72
N ASN A 161 6.80 -5.28 -10.32
CA ASN A 161 6.19 -6.30 -11.18
C ASN A 161 4.85 -6.75 -10.63
N PHE A 162 3.85 -6.89 -11.50
CA PHE A 162 2.61 -7.57 -11.16
C PHE A 162 2.85 -9.05 -10.86
N ILE A 163 2.04 -9.61 -9.97
CA ILE A 163 1.98 -11.06 -9.78
C ILE A 163 1.06 -11.63 -10.85
N GLY A 164 1.60 -12.52 -11.70
CA GLY A 164 0.87 -13.10 -12.82
C GLY A 164 0.74 -12.13 -14.01
N ASP A 165 -0.31 -12.32 -14.80
CA ASP A 165 -0.56 -11.51 -16.00
C ASP A 165 -1.06 -10.10 -15.65
N PRO A 166 -0.36 -9.03 -16.06
CA PRO A 166 -0.70 -7.66 -15.69
C PRO A 166 -2.10 -7.24 -16.15
N GLU A 167 -2.52 -7.64 -17.34
CA GLU A 167 -3.83 -7.28 -17.88
C GLU A 167 -4.97 -7.91 -17.07
N LYS A 168 -4.85 -9.19 -16.74
CA LYS A 168 -5.81 -9.89 -15.88
C LYS A 168 -5.89 -9.22 -14.52
N ARG A 169 -4.75 -8.90 -13.93
CA ARG A 169 -4.68 -8.27 -12.60
C ARG A 169 -5.31 -6.87 -12.58
N ILE A 170 -5.12 -6.09 -13.63
CA ILE A 170 -5.76 -4.77 -13.79
C ILE A 170 -7.27 -4.92 -13.96
N LYS A 171 -7.72 -5.89 -14.77
CA LYS A 171 -9.16 -6.12 -15.00
C LYS A 171 -9.90 -6.62 -13.75
N GLU A 172 -9.23 -7.31 -12.84
CA GLU A 172 -9.82 -7.69 -11.54
C GLU A 172 -10.08 -6.46 -10.65
N ASP A 173 -9.21 -5.45 -10.69
CA ASP A 173 -9.36 -4.19 -9.95
C ASP A 173 -8.58 -3.08 -10.66
N TYR A 174 -9.28 -2.21 -11.36
CA TYR A 174 -8.67 -1.11 -12.13
C TYR A 174 -7.92 -0.09 -11.26
N LEU A 175 -8.17 -0.04 -9.93
CA LEU A 175 -7.38 0.79 -9.02
C LEU A 175 -5.90 0.38 -9.02
N ARG A 176 -5.58 -0.84 -9.43
CA ARG A 176 -4.19 -1.31 -9.57
C ARG A 176 -3.38 -0.49 -10.56
N ILE A 177 -4.00 0.21 -11.49
CA ILE A 177 -3.32 1.17 -12.38
C ILE A 177 -2.71 2.30 -11.55
N LEU A 178 -3.49 2.93 -10.69
CA LEU A 178 -3.03 4.03 -9.84
C LEU A 178 -2.08 3.53 -8.74
N ARG A 179 -2.35 2.34 -8.21
CA ARG A 179 -1.44 1.66 -7.28
C ARG A 179 -0.07 1.38 -7.92
N TYR A 180 -0.05 0.92 -9.17
CA TYR A 180 1.18 0.73 -9.93
C TYR A 180 1.99 2.02 -10.02
N LEU A 181 1.38 3.15 -10.36
CA LEU A 181 2.08 4.44 -10.40
C LEU A 181 2.68 4.80 -9.05
N ARG A 182 1.94 4.61 -7.97
CA ARG A 182 2.43 4.90 -6.62
C ARG A 182 3.62 4.02 -6.24
N PHE A 183 3.55 2.73 -6.46
CA PHE A 183 4.66 1.82 -6.16
C PHE A 183 5.84 2.05 -7.08
N PHE A 184 5.59 2.31 -8.36
CA PHE A 184 6.63 2.68 -9.31
C PHE A 184 7.37 3.95 -8.87
N LEU A 185 6.66 5.00 -8.51
CA LEU A 185 7.24 6.24 -8.01
C LEU A 185 8.16 6.01 -6.80
N ASN A 186 7.72 5.18 -5.86
CA ASN A 186 8.44 4.98 -4.60
C ASN A 186 9.60 3.98 -4.71
N TYR A 187 9.50 2.96 -5.54
CA TYR A 187 10.41 1.80 -5.51
C TYR A 187 11.15 1.53 -6.81
N SER A 188 10.70 2.08 -7.95
CA SER A 188 11.37 1.81 -9.21
C SER A 188 12.69 2.60 -9.34
N LYS A 189 13.70 1.90 -9.86
CA LYS A 189 14.99 2.46 -10.32
C LYS A 189 15.17 2.27 -11.83
N GLN A 190 14.14 1.73 -12.48
CA GLN A 190 14.11 1.40 -13.91
C GLN A 190 13.00 2.21 -14.60
N PRO A 191 13.06 2.46 -15.91
CA PRO A 191 11.95 3.03 -16.66
C PRO A 191 10.75 2.07 -16.69
N HIS A 192 9.57 2.62 -17.02
CA HIS A 192 8.39 1.79 -17.26
C HIS A 192 8.64 0.78 -18.38
N LYS A 193 8.22 -0.47 -18.20
CA LYS A 193 8.25 -1.48 -19.24
C LYS A 193 7.20 -1.14 -20.30
N GLU A 194 7.57 -1.21 -21.56
CA GLU A 194 6.66 -0.90 -22.69
C GLU A 194 5.39 -1.75 -22.67
N GLU A 195 5.50 -3.01 -22.32
CA GLU A 195 4.35 -3.91 -22.16
C GLU A 195 3.34 -3.42 -21.11
N ILE A 196 3.84 -2.90 -19.98
CA ILE A 196 2.99 -2.36 -18.91
C ILE A 196 2.32 -1.06 -19.35
N ILE A 197 3.05 -0.17 -20.03
CA ILE A 197 2.50 1.05 -20.62
C ILE A 197 1.32 0.70 -21.57
N LYS A 198 1.51 -0.28 -22.45
CA LYS A 198 0.48 -0.73 -23.40
C LYS A 198 -0.76 -1.27 -22.67
N VAL A 199 -0.56 -2.17 -21.72
CA VAL A 199 -1.65 -2.77 -20.94
C VAL A 199 -2.44 -1.71 -20.19
N ILE A 200 -1.77 -0.76 -19.54
CA ILE A 200 -2.43 0.34 -18.83
C ILE A 200 -3.23 1.21 -19.79
N LYS A 201 -2.65 1.62 -20.92
CA LYS A 201 -3.33 2.45 -21.92
C LYS A 201 -4.60 1.80 -22.47
N ILE A 202 -4.58 0.50 -22.72
CA ILE A 202 -5.73 -0.26 -23.22
C ILE A 202 -6.84 -0.32 -22.16
N ASN A 203 -6.49 -0.40 -20.88
CA ASN A 203 -7.43 -0.67 -19.78
C ASN A 203 -7.79 0.58 -18.96
N ILE A 204 -7.27 1.76 -19.30
CA ILE A 204 -7.45 2.97 -18.49
C ILE A 204 -8.92 3.38 -18.32
N SER A 205 -9.77 3.12 -19.31
CA SER A 205 -11.21 3.42 -19.25
C SER A 205 -11.92 2.71 -18.09
N GLY A 206 -11.40 1.57 -17.64
CA GLY A 206 -11.94 0.83 -16.50
C GLY A 206 -11.85 1.59 -15.17
N ILE A 207 -11.00 2.61 -15.06
CA ILE A 207 -10.93 3.49 -13.88
C ILE A 207 -12.28 4.15 -13.56
N SER A 208 -13.13 4.37 -14.56
CA SER A 208 -14.44 5.00 -14.38
C SER A 208 -15.39 4.24 -13.45
N ILE A 209 -15.20 2.94 -13.27
CA ILE A 209 -16.03 2.13 -12.37
C ILE A 209 -15.56 2.15 -10.91
N ILE A 210 -14.36 2.69 -10.64
CA ILE A 210 -13.81 2.77 -9.30
C ILE A 210 -14.47 3.92 -8.54
N SER A 211 -14.82 3.69 -7.27
CA SER A 211 -15.42 4.72 -6.43
C SER A 211 -14.47 5.90 -6.23
N LYS A 212 -15.05 7.09 -6.09
CA LYS A 212 -14.29 8.35 -5.92
C LYS A 212 -13.47 8.34 -4.64
N GLU A 213 -13.98 7.71 -3.58
CA GLU A 213 -13.29 7.54 -2.31
C GLU A 213 -12.00 6.73 -2.49
N ARG A 214 -12.07 5.60 -3.20
CA ARG A 214 -10.91 4.74 -3.45
C ARG A 214 -9.86 5.45 -4.31
N LEU A 215 -10.31 6.18 -5.34
CA LEU A 215 -9.41 6.98 -6.18
C LEU A 215 -8.72 8.08 -5.39
N LEU A 216 -9.48 8.81 -4.57
CA LEU A 216 -8.94 9.89 -3.75
C LEU A 216 -7.96 9.37 -2.69
N ASP A 217 -8.27 8.26 -2.04
CA ASP A 217 -7.38 7.64 -1.05
C ASP A 217 -6.05 7.21 -1.67
N GLU A 218 -6.09 6.65 -2.87
CA GLU A 218 -4.86 6.24 -3.56
C GLU A 218 -4.06 7.46 -4.06
N LEU A 219 -4.74 8.52 -4.53
CA LEU A 219 -4.10 9.79 -4.87
C LEU A 219 -3.41 10.40 -3.64
N LYS A 220 -4.07 10.44 -2.49
CA LYS A 220 -3.49 10.93 -1.23
C LYS A 220 -2.22 10.16 -0.87
N LYS A 221 -2.23 8.83 -0.99
CA LYS A 221 -1.05 7.98 -0.73
C LYS A 221 0.08 8.27 -1.72
N LEU A 222 -0.23 8.53 -2.98
CA LEU A 222 0.74 8.91 -3.99
C LEU A 222 1.37 10.27 -3.67
N LEU A 223 0.57 11.27 -3.33
CA LEU A 223 1.06 12.62 -3.01
C LEU A 223 1.86 12.70 -1.70
N LYS A 224 1.69 11.74 -0.79
CA LYS A 224 2.53 11.60 0.41
C LYS A 224 3.92 11.03 0.13
N SER A 225 4.22 10.67 -1.11
CA SER A 225 5.54 10.13 -1.46
C SER A 225 6.65 11.14 -1.27
N ASN A 226 7.74 10.72 -0.65
CA ASN A 226 8.97 11.50 -0.54
C ASN A 226 9.76 11.59 -1.86
N GLN A 227 9.21 11.00 -2.93
CA GLN A 227 9.83 10.90 -4.25
C GLN A 227 9.05 11.66 -5.34
N LEU A 228 8.15 12.57 -4.94
CA LEU A 228 7.28 13.30 -5.88
C LEU A 228 8.05 14.02 -6.99
N GLU A 229 9.25 14.51 -6.69
CA GLU A 229 10.11 15.17 -7.66
C GLU A 229 10.49 14.28 -8.86
N LYS A 230 10.46 12.96 -8.72
CA LYS A 230 10.71 12.02 -9.82
C LYS A 230 9.66 12.13 -10.93
N LEU A 231 8.43 12.54 -10.60
CA LEU A 231 7.37 12.77 -11.60
C LEU A 231 7.78 13.84 -12.63
N SER A 232 8.67 14.77 -12.29
CA SER A 232 9.15 15.78 -13.24
C SER A 232 9.83 15.18 -14.50
N LYS A 233 10.30 13.96 -14.40
CA LYS A 233 10.95 13.21 -15.49
C LYS A 233 10.10 12.06 -16.01
N ASP A 234 8.95 11.80 -15.42
CA ASP A 234 8.06 10.69 -15.75
C ASP A 234 6.80 11.19 -16.45
N LYS A 235 6.96 11.46 -17.75
CA LYS A 235 5.88 11.96 -18.62
C LYS A 235 4.66 11.02 -18.62
N PHE A 236 4.91 9.71 -18.68
CA PHE A 236 3.83 8.71 -18.71
C PHE A 236 2.97 8.78 -17.44
N SER A 237 3.60 8.79 -16.26
CA SER A 237 2.87 8.88 -14.99
C SER A 237 2.08 10.19 -14.87
N ILE A 238 2.64 11.33 -15.27
CA ILE A 238 1.93 12.62 -15.27
C ILE A 238 0.73 12.59 -16.21
N GLU A 239 0.87 12.10 -17.44
CA GLU A 239 -0.24 11.98 -18.39
C GLU A 239 -1.34 11.09 -17.85
N LEU A 240 -0.98 9.97 -17.23
CA LEU A 240 -1.93 9.04 -16.66
C LEU A 240 -2.68 9.63 -15.44
N ILE A 241 -1.96 10.33 -14.56
CA ILE A 241 -2.57 11.03 -13.42
C ILE A 241 -3.58 12.08 -13.93
N LEU A 242 -3.24 12.85 -14.97
CA LEU A 242 -4.14 13.85 -15.55
C LEU A 242 -5.34 13.24 -16.29
N LEU A 243 -5.23 12.03 -16.84
CA LEU A 243 -6.37 11.30 -17.38
C LEU A 243 -7.36 10.88 -16.27
N ILE A 244 -6.85 10.48 -15.11
CA ILE A 244 -7.67 10.04 -13.98
C ILE A 244 -8.21 11.23 -13.19
N PHE A 245 -7.40 12.27 -13.00
CA PHE A 245 -7.69 13.49 -12.24
C PHE A 245 -7.42 14.72 -13.10
N PRO A 246 -8.31 15.04 -14.07
CA PRO A 246 -8.12 16.17 -14.99
C PRO A 246 -8.12 17.53 -14.28
N GLU A 247 -8.60 17.59 -13.03
CA GLU A 247 -8.61 18.79 -12.20
C GLU A 247 -7.22 19.19 -11.71
N LEU A 248 -6.22 18.29 -11.72
CA LEU A 248 -4.84 18.56 -11.28
C LEU A 248 -4.05 19.36 -12.34
N LYS A 249 -4.62 20.43 -12.86
CA LYS A 249 -4.09 21.21 -13.99
C LYS A 249 -2.68 21.77 -13.73
N ASN A 250 -2.36 22.12 -12.49
CA ASN A 250 -1.08 22.68 -12.10
C ASN A 250 -0.05 21.64 -11.64
N ILE A 251 -0.33 20.34 -11.80
CA ILE A 251 0.56 19.26 -11.31
C ILE A 251 2.01 19.44 -11.77
N LYS A 252 2.24 19.80 -13.04
CA LYS A 252 3.60 19.96 -13.59
C LYS A 252 4.35 21.11 -12.92
N SER A 253 3.68 22.25 -12.72
CA SER A 253 4.24 23.43 -12.06
C SER A 253 4.62 23.12 -10.61
N VAL A 254 3.70 22.50 -9.87
CA VAL A 254 3.92 22.13 -8.46
C VAL A 254 5.04 21.12 -8.32
N ILE A 255 5.09 20.07 -9.15
CA ILE A 255 6.19 19.09 -9.13
C ILE A 255 7.55 19.73 -9.46
N ASN A 256 7.61 20.65 -10.40
CA ASN A 256 8.83 21.38 -10.69
C ASN A 256 9.26 22.28 -9.52
N SER A 257 8.31 22.92 -8.84
CA SER A 257 8.58 23.72 -7.62
C SER A 257 9.12 22.84 -6.48
N ILE A 258 8.53 21.66 -6.26
CA ILE A 258 9.02 20.67 -5.27
C ILE A 258 10.45 20.25 -5.60
N LYS A 259 10.76 19.99 -6.87
CA LYS A 259 12.10 19.60 -7.30
C LYS A 259 13.15 20.67 -7.01
N VAL A 260 12.82 21.95 -7.21
CA VAL A 260 13.74 23.08 -7.02
C VAL A 260 13.86 23.49 -5.55
N LYS A 261 12.78 23.42 -4.80
CA LYS A 261 12.65 23.91 -3.43
C LYS A 261 12.19 22.83 -2.47
N LYS A 262 12.82 21.65 -2.52
CA LYS A 262 12.41 20.46 -1.77
C LYS A 262 12.23 20.73 -0.26
N GLU A 263 13.11 21.53 0.32
CA GLU A 263 13.06 21.89 1.75
C GLU A 263 11.80 22.65 2.13
N LEU A 264 11.31 23.55 1.26
CA LEU A 264 10.08 24.31 1.52
C LEU A 264 8.82 23.44 1.47
N PHE A 265 8.86 22.35 0.73
CA PHE A 265 7.73 21.42 0.59
C PHE A 265 7.80 20.22 1.56
N ALA A 266 8.93 20.01 2.24
CA ALA A 266 9.15 18.88 3.13
C ALA A 266 8.15 18.84 4.31
N ASP A 267 7.80 20.01 4.83
CA ASP A 267 6.88 20.18 5.97
C ASP A 267 5.44 20.48 5.55
N LEU A 268 5.18 20.60 4.24
CA LEU A 268 3.83 20.87 3.75
C LEU A 268 2.97 19.62 3.81
N ASP A 269 1.78 19.79 4.36
CA ASP A 269 0.74 18.76 4.32
C ASP A 269 0.38 18.43 2.85
N PHE A 270 0.19 17.15 2.56
CA PHE A 270 -0.19 16.68 1.22
C PHE A 270 -1.51 17.31 0.72
N ILE A 271 -2.42 17.69 1.61
CA ILE A 271 -3.66 18.40 1.29
C ILE A 271 -3.35 19.77 0.66
N PHE A 272 -2.39 20.48 1.23
CA PHE A 272 -1.94 21.76 0.67
C PHE A 272 -1.35 21.55 -0.73
N THR A 273 -0.47 20.57 -0.89
CA THR A 273 0.12 20.22 -2.18
C THR A 273 -0.96 19.86 -3.21
N LEU A 274 -1.98 19.09 -2.80
CA LEU A 274 -3.11 18.72 -3.66
C LEU A 274 -3.88 19.96 -4.15
N PHE A 275 -4.21 20.89 -3.25
CA PHE A 275 -4.97 22.08 -3.63
C PHE A 275 -4.17 23.04 -4.52
N LEU A 276 -2.86 23.16 -4.31
CA LEU A 276 -2.00 23.91 -5.23
C LEU A 276 -2.01 23.33 -6.66
N MET A 277 -2.20 22.02 -6.80
CA MET A 277 -2.33 21.38 -8.11
C MET A 277 -3.67 21.65 -8.80
N ILE A 278 -4.70 22.04 -8.03
CA ILE A 278 -6.09 22.19 -8.51
C ILE A 278 -6.47 23.64 -8.77
N ILE A 279 -6.03 24.58 -7.89
CA ILE A 279 -6.40 25.99 -7.96
C ILE A 279 -5.86 26.59 -9.26
N ASP A 280 -6.75 27.20 -10.07
CA ASP A 280 -6.44 27.77 -11.38
C ASP A 280 -7.25 29.04 -11.72
N GLU A 281 -7.72 29.74 -10.67
CA GLU A 281 -8.55 30.95 -10.80
C GLU A 281 -9.91 30.73 -11.53
N THR A 282 -10.35 29.47 -11.59
CA THR A 282 -11.68 29.07 -12.10
C THR A 282 -12.46 28.31 -11.03
N ASP A 283 -13.62 27.79 -11.36
CA ASP A 283 -14.45 26.91 -10.49
C ASP A 283 -13.92 25.47 -10.36
N ASN A 284 -12.69 25.22 -10.81
CA ASN A 284 -12.06 23.91 -10.79
C ASN A 284 -11.92 23.33 -9.36
N LEU A 285 -11.59 24.20 -8.40
CA LEU A 285 -11.50 23.82 -6.99
C LEU A 285 -12.86 23.36 -6.46
N GLU A 286 -13.93 24.17 -6.64
CA GLU A 286 -15.27 23.85 -6.19
C GLU A 286 -15.77 22.56 -6.82
N TYR A 287 -15.52 22.38 -8.11
CA TYR A 287 -15.86 21.14 -8.81
C TYR A 287 -15.17 19.91 -8.20
N PHE A 288 -13.86 20.00 -7.90
CA PHE A 288 -13.12 18.93 -7.26
C PHE A 288 -13.65 18.62 -5.85
N LEU A 289 -13.89 19.65 -5.04
CA LEU A 289 -14.42 19.50 -3.68
C LEU A 289 -15.77 18.78 -3.68
N TYR A 290 -16.64 19.13 -4.63
CA TYR A 290 -17.92 18.46 -4.83
C TYR A 290 -17.76 17.04 -5.36
N LYS A 291 -17.00 16.86 -6.43
CA LYS A 291 -16.81 15.57 -7.12
C LYS A 291 -16.31 14.47 -6.17
N TYR A 292 -15.40 14.81 -5.29
CA TYR A 292 -14.77 13.86 -4.36
C TYR A 292 -15.35 13.93 -2.94
N ASN A 293 -16.42 14.68 -2.72
CA ASN A 293 -17.08 14.82 -1.42
C ASN A 293 -16.09 15.13 -0.30
N ILE A 294 -15.27 16.16 -0.51
CA ILE A 294 -14.21 16.55 0.41
C ILE A 294 -14.80 17.01 1.75
N SER A 295 -14.17 16.65 2.86
CA SER A 295 -14.62 17.01 4.20
C SER A 295 -14.72 18.53 4.38
N LYS A 296 -15.70 19.01 5.17
CA LYS A 296 -15.84 20.45 5.49
C LYS A 296 -14.57 21.05 6.11
N LYS A 297 -13.81 20.25 6.86
CA LYS A 297 -12.52 20.66 7.43
C LYS A 297 -11.50 20.95 6.32
N ASP A 298 -11.40 20.06 5.34
CA ASP A 298 -10.43 20.21 4.23
C ASP A 298 -10.91 21.26 3.22
N GLN A 299 -12.24 21.42 3.02
CA GLN A 299 -12.77 22.53 2.24
C GLN A 299 -12.37 23.91 2.79
N LYS A 300 -12.47 24.11 4.12
CA LYS A 300 -12.01 25.35 4.76
C LYS A 300 -10.51 25.61 4.54
N ARG A 301 -9.72 24.56 4.53
CA ARG A 301 -8.27 24.66 4.25
C ARG A 301 -8.01 25.01 2.78
N ALA A 302 -8.78 24.46 1.85
CA ALA A 302 -8.69 24.78 0.43
C ALA A 302 -8.94 26.27 0.18
N TYR A 303 -10.05 26.80 0.70
CA TYR A 303 -10.39 28.24 0.56
C TYR A 303 -9.45 29.20 1.28
N ALA A 304 -8.61 28.74 2.19
CA ALA A 304 -7.59 29.55 2.81
C ALA A 304 -6.31 29.68 1.94
N ILE A 305 -6.21 28.87 0.88
CA ILE A 305 -5.10 28.88 -0.07
C ILE A 305 -5.46 29.69 -1.32
N ASP A 306 -6.74 29.65 -1.72
CA ASP A 306 -7.31 30.39 -2.84
C ASP A 306 -7.42 31.89 -2.48
#